data_228779cb21366a86f8a2469823ea8823
#
_entry.id   228779cb21366a86f8a2469823ea8823
#
_cell.length_a   1.000
_cell.length_b   1.000
_cell.length_c   1.000
_cell.angle_alpha   90.00
_cell.angle_beta   90.00
_cell.angle_gamma   90.00
#
_symmetry.space_group_name_H-M   'P 1'
#
loop_
_entity.id
_entity.type
_entity.pdbx_description
1 polymer ?
#
loop_
_entity_poly.entity_id
_entity_poly.type
_entity_poly.pdbx_seq_one_letter_code
_entity_poly.pdbx_strand_id
1 'polypeptide(L)'
;MTIKINIKGGILSPSWLQSVLEIAQKAAVESISFGARQQLLMNVHEREMDFFKRKMTTLGIDIEANSETFPNILSSYAFEGVFNTEGWLGEGIYQDILAGFDYKPKFKINICDKDQSHAPFFTGHLNFISSDVPHYWFCFIRLPKTNRIERYEKLIYSLDIAAFSRKIEDNIRHNPQSFNPQSQNTEGVIMRQIDTDLVIPRFVMPYYEGVNLWGATPWIGIYRRDEQFPIKFMLELCALCKETKVGNVCVTAWRSLIIKGVLPKDRLAWEKLLSKHNINVRHAALELNWQTEDDSPKGFNLKQFLVKKFNDMDLRTFGLLFAIKTRHKSEVFGSVIIRREPFFKIGNWGFDLFGTLGTYDIFYAEDFNPHTRKRKTHQLGIPKWRLADELFNLSQKYYAQLTKEKERQSTKVSVKRTVSDANNTASKQYQCACCWTVYDENREGVKFETLAYYECPTCGAEKKEFQLVSYLGVLN
;
A
#
# COMPACT_ATOMS: atom_id res chain seq x y z
N MET A 1 -6.35 -18.98 18.18
CA MET A 1 -5.97 -17.60 18.59
C MET A 1 -5.20 -16.94 17.48
N THR A 2 -5.53 -15.68 17.14
CA THR A 2 -4.78 -14.92 16.14
C THR A 2 -3.51 -14.35 16.75
N ILE A 3 -2.38 -14.73 16.17
CA ILE A 3 -1.04 -14.23 16.53
C ILE A 3 -0.61 -13.18 15.54
N LYS A 4 -0.04 -12.10 16.07
CA LYS A 4 0.60 -11.03 15.30
C LYS A 4 2.07 -10.95 15.62
N ILE A 5 2.90 -10.83 14.60
CA ILE A 5 4.33 -10.58 14.69
C ILE A 5 4.63 -9.29 13.92
N ASN A 6 5.21 -8.32 14.60
CA ASN A 6 5.56 -7.05 13.99
C ASN A 6 6.82 -7.20 13.13
N ILE A 7 6.76 -6.63 11.93
CA ILE A 7 7.86 -6.60 10.97
C ILE A 7 8.16 -5.14 10.70
N LYS A 8 9.17 -4.59 11.36
CA LYS A 8 9.53 -3.18 11.20
C LYS A 8 9.75 -2.86 9.71
N GLY A 9 8.99 -1.91 9.19
CA GLY A 9 9.08 -1.49 7.79
C GLY A 9 8.66 -2.51 6.74
N GLY A 10 8.17 -3.69 7.15
CA GLY A 10 7.68 -4.71 6.22
C GLY A 10 8.77 -5.56 5.54
N ILE A 11 10.02 -5.54 6.02
CA ILE A 11 11.13 -6.26 5.38
C ILE A 11 11.51 -7.47 6.22
N LEU A 12 11.60 -8.63 5.59
CA LEU A 12 11.92 -9.92 6.20
C LEU A 12 13.15 -10.55 5.53
N SER A 13 14.09 -11.04 6.31
CA SER A 13 15.09 -11.95 5.74
C SER A 13 14.50 -13.34 5.54
N PRO A 14 14.81 -14.04 4.42
CA PRO A 14 14.34 -15.40 4.18
C PRO A 14 14.68 -16.39 5.30
N SER A 15 15.84 -16.23 5.92
CA SER A 15 16.27 -17.11 7.02
C SER A 15 15.46 -16.92 8.28
N TRP A 16 15.19 -15.67 8.67
CA TRP A 16 14.35 -15.37 9.81
C TRP A 16 12.91 -15.86 9.57
N LEU A 17 12.36 -15.57 8.39
CA LEU A 17 11.02 -16.02 8.02
C LEU A 17 10.91 -17.53 8.04
N GLN A 18 11.90 -18.26 7.49
CA GLN A 18 11.93 -19.72 7.53
C GLN A 18 11.87 -20.26 8.96
N SER A 19 12.67 -19.69 9.89
CA SER A 19 12.66 -20.14 11.30
C SER A 19 11.29 -19.97 11.95
N VAL A 20 10.59 -18.86 11.67
CA VAL A 20 9.22 -18.63 12.14
C VAL A 20 8.25 -19.65 11.54
N LEU A 21 8.34 -19.90 10.25
CA LEU A 21 7.46 -20.82 9.52
C LEU A 21 7.65 -22.28 9.95
N GLU A 22 8.87 -22.71 10.25
CA GLU A 22 9.15 -24.06 10.77
C GLU A 22 8.51 -24.29 12.15
N ILE A 23 8.51 -23.25 13.01
CA ILE A 23 7.80 -23.32 14.29
C ILE A 23 6.27 -23.34 14.06
N ALA A 24 5.80 -22.48 13.17
CA ALA A 24 4.38 -22.42 12.81
C ALA A 24 3.89 -23.77 12.24
N GLN A 25 4.68 -24.41 11.39
CA GLN A 25 4.40 -25.74 10.85
C GLN A 25 4.29 -26.80 11.94
N LYS A 26 5.21 -26.80 12.92
CA LYS A 26 5.20 -27.71 14.08
C LYS A 26 3.99 -27.45 15.00
N ALA A 27 3.48 -26.21 15.02
CA ALA A 27 2.27 -25.83 15.73
C ALA A 27 0.99 -26.03 14.88
N ALA A 28 1.07 -26.82 13.81
CA ALA A 28 -0.03 -27.16 12.90
C ALA A 28 -0.71 -25.93 12.27
N VAL A 29 0.02 -24.83 12.08
CA VAL A 29 -0.47 -23.68 11.31
C VAL A 29 -0.43 -24.02 9.81
N GLU A 30 -1.55 -23.88 9.14
CA GLU A 30 -1.65 -24.21 7.69
C GLU A 30 -1.21 -23.06 6.79
N SER A 31 -1.56 -21.84 7.17
CA SER A 31 -1.27 -20.64 6.38
C SER A 31 -0.95 -19.42 7.26
N ILE A 32 -0.30 -18.45 6.66
CA ILE A 32 -0.08 -17.12 7.21
C ILE A 32 -0.77 -16.08 6.33
N SER A 33 -0.99 -14.89 6.88
CA SER A 33 -1.45 -13.72 6.15
C SER A 33 -0.66 -12.48 6.58
N PHE A 34 -0.89 -11.37 5.87
CA PHE A 34 -0.24 -10.11 6.19
C PHE A 34 -1.26 -9.04 6.54
N GLY A 35 -0.98 -8.28 7.59
CA GLY A 35 -1.83 -7.19 8.03
C GLY A 35 -1.63 -5.91 7.21
N ALA A 36 -2.62 -5.00 7.26
CA ALA A 36 -2.55 -3.70 6.61
C ALA A 36 -1.40 -2.80 7.13
N ARG A 37 -0.81 -3.15 8.26
CA ARG A 37 0.41 -2.52 8.80
C ARG A 37 1.66 -3.38 8.63
N GLN A 38 1.70 -4.21 7.58
CA GLN A 38 2.87 -5.05 7.26
C GLN A 38 3.26 -6.03 8.39
N GLN A 39 2.27 -6.54 9.12
CA GLN A 39 2.48 -7.54 10.17
C GLN A 39 2.32 -8.95 9.60
N LEU A 40 3.01 -9.91 10.20
CA LEU A 40 2.76 -11.33 9.96
C LEU A 40 1.63 -11.79 10.90
N LEU A 41 0.61 -12.39 10.32
CA LEU A 41 -0.58 -12.88 11.02
C LEU A 41 -0.71 -14.38 10.82
N MET A 42 -1.08 -15.12 11.87
CA MET A 42 -1.38 -16.54 11.78
C MET A 42 -2.34 -16.97 12.87
N ASN A 43 -3.08 -18.04 12.61
CA ASN A 43 -3.98 -18.65 13.58
C ASN A 43 -3.31 -19.87 14.20
N VAL A 44 -3.01 -19.80 15.50
CA VAL A 44 -2.45 -20.91 16.27
C VAL A 44 -3.56 -21.53 17.13
N HIS A 45 -3.68 -22.86 17.08
CA HIS A 45 -4.64 -23.56 17.91
C HIS A 45 -4.28 -23.40 19.39
N GLU A 46 -5.26 -23.32 20.26
CA GLU A 46 -5.06 -23.03 21.68
C GLU A 46 -4.13 -24.05 22.37
N ARG A 47 -4.29 -25.34 22.04
CA ARG A 47 -3.44 -26.43 22.56
C ARG A 47 -1.96 -26.30 22.17
N GLU A 48 -1.63 -25.63 21.06
CA GLU A 48 -0.25 -25.47 20.58
C GLU A 48 0.36 -24.13 21.05
N MET A 49 -0.42 -23.29 21.72
CA MET A 49 -0.03 -21.93 22.04
C MET A 49 1.21 -21.85 22.95
N ASP A 50 1.28 -22.73 23.97
CA ASP A 50 2.40 -22.73 24.91
C ASP A 50 3.71 -23.20 24.22
N PHE A 51 3.61 -24.19 23.36
CA PHE A 51 4.74 -24.63 22.53
C PHE A 51 5.18 -23.47 21.63
N PHE A 52 4.24 -22.84 20.92
CA PHE A 52 4.52 -21.76 19.99
C PHE A 52 5.19 -20.57 20.70
N LYS A 53 4.63 -20.10 21.81
CA LYS A 53 5.17 -19.00 22.61
C LYS A 53 6.62 -19.28 23.05
N ARG A 54 6.86 -20.44 23.67
CA ARG A 54 8.20 -20.81 24.12
C ARG A 54 9.22 -20.78 22.98
N LYS A 55 8.86 -21.33 21.81
CA LYS A 55 9.77 -21.38 20.66
C LYS A 55 10.02 -19.99 20.08
N MET A 56 9.01 -19.12 19.98
CA MET A 56 9.20 -17.73 19.54
C MET A 56 10.07 -16.94 20.50
N THR A 57 9.85 -17.10 21.81
CA THR A 57 10.71 -16.47 22.84
C THR A 57 12.16 -16.94 22.73
N THR A 58 12.41 -18.22 22.46
CA THR A 58 13.78 -18.75 22.25
C THR A 58 14.48 -18.09 21.05
N LEU A 59 13.72 -17.68 20.03
CA LEU A 59 14.24 -16.92 18.89
C LEU A 59 14.31 -15.41 19.13
N GLY A 60 13.93 -14.93 20.32
CA GLY A 60 13.86 -13.50 20.62
C GLY A 60 12.72 -12.78 19.86
N ILE A 61 11.68 -13.52 19.44
CA ILE A 61 10.57 -12.97 18.65
C ILE A 61 9.40 -12.68 19.59
N ASP A 62 9.01 -11.42 19.63
CA ASP A 62 7.81 -10.98 20.34
C ASP A 62 6.56 -11.28 19.53
N ILE A 63 5.55 -11.82 20.21
CA ILE A 63 4.25 -12.10 19.61
C ILE A 63 3.13 -11.41 20.41
N GLU A 64 2.09 -10.98 19.72
CA GLU A 64 0.85 -10.52 20.33
C GLU A 64 -0.29 -11.48 19.99
N ALA A 65 -1.00 -11.93 21.02
CA ALA A 65 -2.14 -12.85 20.89
C ALA A 65 -3.45 -12.09 21.09
N ASN A 66 -4.33 -12.08 20.09
CA ASN A 66 -5.63 -11.38 20.09
C ASN A 66 -5.58 -9.92 20.54
N SER A 67 -4.44 -9.26 20.40
CA SER A 67 -4.22 -7.89 20.82
C SER A 67 -3.44 -7.09 19.78
N GLU A 68 -3.39 -5.78 19.94
CA GLU A 68 -2.55 -4.86 19.18
C GLU A 68 -2.07 -3.76 20.14
N THR A 69 -1.26 -4.14 21.12
CA THR A 69 -0.72 -3.23 22.12
C THR A 69 0.40 -2.37 21.52
N PHE A 70 1.21 -2.99 20.68
CA PHE A 70 2.34 -2.35 20.00
C PHE A 70 2.15 -2.45 18.48
N PRO A 71 1.51 -1.45 17.84
CA PRO A 71 1.28 -1.49 16.41
C PRO A 71 2.61 -1.45 15.64
N ASN A 72 2.67 -2.16 14.52
CA ASN A 72 3.86 -2.16 13.67
C ASN A 72 4.13 -0.77 13.07
N ILE A 73 5.40 -0.46 12.84
CA ILE A 73 5.82 0.69 12.04
C ILE A 73 5.58 0.36 10.56
N LEU A 74 4.67 1.11 9.93
CA LEU A 74 4.38 1.00 8.51
C LEU A 74 5.38 1.83 7.72
N SER A 75 5.90 1.29 6.62
CA SER A 75 6.78 2.07 5.75
C SER A 75 6.54 1.80 4.26
N SER A 76 7.01 2.73 3.43
CA SER A 76 7.11 2.55 1.99
C SER A 76 8.38 1.81 1.54
N TYR A 77 9.21 1.35 2.46
CA TYR A 77 10.46 0.64 2.18
C TYR A 77 10.27 -0.58 1.28
N ALA A 78 9.16 -1.31 1.40
CA ALA A 78 8.85 -2.44 0.53
C ALA A 78 8.86 -2.08 -0.97
N PHE A 79 8.57 -0.82 -1.30
CA PHE A 79 8.49 -0.30 -2.66
C PHE A 79 9.72 0.52 -3.10
N GLU A 80 10.70 0.68 -2.21
CA GLU A 80 11.96 1.35 -2.56
C GLU A 80 12.65 0.61 -3.71
N GLY A 81 13.11 1.34 -4.72
CA GLY A 81 13.74 0.80 -5.93
C GLY A 81 12.79 0.05 -6.88
N VAL A 82 11.47 -0.03 -6.59
CA VAL A 82 10.47 -0.73 -7.41
C VAL A 82 9.84 0.19 -8.44
N PHE A 83 9.24 1.30 -8.01
CA PHE A 83 8.54 2.24 -8.90
C PHE A 83 9.21 3.60 -9.01
N ASN A 84 9.93 4.00 -7.98
CA ASN A 84 10.71 5.23 -7.96
C ASN A 84 12.17 4.90 -7.69
N THR A 85 13.04 5.27 -8.60
CA THR A 85 14.49 5.06 -8.52
C THR A 85 15.22 6.39 -8.36
N GLU A 86 14.51 7.51 -8.43
CA GLU A 86 15.07 8.86 -8.32
C GLU A 86 14.83 9.40 -6.91
N GLY A 87 15.81 10.08 -6.37
CA GLY A 87 15.71 10.76 -5.08
C GLY A 87 16.76 10.31 -4.07
N TRP A 88 16.73 10.97 -2.91
CA TRP A 88 17.68 10.74 -1.82
C TRP A 88 17.28 9.57 -0.90
N LEU A 89 16.03 9.11 -0.96
CA LEU A 89 15.45 8.14 -0.04
C LEU A 89 15.73 6.71 -0.53
N GLY A 90 16.82 6.15 -0.08
CA GLY A 90 17.22 4.77 -0.39
C GLY A 90 17.11 3.82 0.81
N GLU A 91 17.41 2.55 0.56
CA GLU A 91 17.33 1.45 1.54
C GLU A 91 18.05 1.77 2.86
N GLY A 92 19.28 2.28 2.80
CA GLY A 92 20.08 2.58 4.01
C GLY A 92 19.37 3.57 4.95
N ILE A 93 18.68 4.57 4.39
CA ILE A 93 17.97 5.57 5.20
C ILE A 93 16.78 4.94 5.93
N TYR A 94 16.01 4.06 5.27
CA TYR A 94 14.96 3.31 5.94
C TYR A 94 15.51 2.42 7.06
N GLN A 95 16.63 1.73 6.81
CA GLN A 95 17.28 0.87 7.80
C GLN A 95 17.74 1.69 9.01
N ASP A 96 18.37 2.83 8.81
CA ASP A 96 18.83 3.72 9.87
C ASP A 96 17.66 4.23 10.74
N ILE A 97 16.58 4.70 10.10
CA ILE A 97 15.37 5.15 10.81
C ILE A 97 14.77 4.01 11.63
N LEU A 98 14.60 2.82 11.04
CA LEU A 98 13.98 1.68 11.69
C LEU A 98 14.86 1.11 12.82
N ALA A 99 16.19 1.16 12.68
CA ALA A 99 17.14 0.77 13.72
C ALA A 99 17.08 1.71 14.93
N GLY A 100 16.82 3.01 14.69
CA GLY A 100 16.66 4.00 15.77
C GLY A 100 15.50 3.71 16.74
N PHE A 101 14.51 2.88 16.34
CA PHE A 101 13.45 2.45 17.24
C PHE A 101 13.92 1.30 18.16
N ASP A 102 14.69 1.63 19.17
CA ASP A 102 15.15 0.72 20.23
C ASP A 102 14.06 0.34 21.24
N TYR A 103 12.85 0.86 21.05
CA TYR A 103 11.67 0.63 21.87
C TYR A 103 10.46 0.17 21.01
N LYS A 104 9.40 -0.29 21.67
CA LYS A 104 8.13 -0.67 21.02
C LYS A 104 7.14 0.50 21.11
N PRO A 105 6.89 1.21 19.99
CA PRO A 105 5.90 2.30 19.98
C PRO A 105 4.50 1.77 20.30
N LYS A 106 3.76 2.54 21.11
CA LYS A 106 2.32 2.32 21.34
C LYS A 106 1.47 3.11 20.34
N PHE A 107 2.10 4.05 19.64
CA PHE A 107 1.48 4.82 18.57
C PHE A 107 1.72 4.16 17.22
N LYS A 108 0.75 4.30 16.33
CA LYS A 108 0.89 3.91 14.92
C LYS A 108 1.80 4.93 14.24
N ILE A 109 2.94 4.48 13.76
CA ILE A 109 3.94 5.31 13.07
C ILE A 109 4.00 4.89 11.60
N ASN A 110 3.96 5.88 10.71
CA ASN A 110 4.13 5.70 9.27
C ASN A 110 5.37 6.45 8.80
N ILE A 111 6.17 5.81 7.94
CA ILE A 111 7.36 6.37 7.30
C ILE A 111 7.18 6.19 5.80
N CYS A 112 6.79 7.27 5.11
CA CYS A 112 6.33 7.24 3.73
C CYS A 112 7.16 8.14 2.82
N ASP A 113 7.46 7.66 1.64
CA ASP A 113 8.00 8.46 0.56
C ASP A 113 6.89 9.36 -0.02
N LYS A 114 7.19 10.66 -0.23
CA LYS A 114 6.23 11.64 -0.78
C LYS A 114 5.87 11.36 -2.24
N ASP A 115 6.77 10.74 -2.99
CA ASP A 115 6.66 10.56 -4.44
C ASP A 115 5.91 9.29 -4.83
N GLN A 116 5.42 8.54 -3.84
CA GLN A 116 4.63 7.34 -4.06
C GLN A 116 3.39 7.28 -3.17
N SER A 117 2.33 6.65 -3.67
CA SER A 117 1.10 6.37 -2.92
C SER A 117 0.95 4.90 -2.50
N HIS A 118 2.05 4.14 -2.48
CA HIS A 118 2.03 2.69 -2.23
C HIS A 118 1.90 2.34 -0.74
N ALA A 119 2.25 3.27 0.15
CA ALA A 119 1.94 3.20 1.57
C ALA A 119 0.86 4.26 1.89
N PRO A 120 -0.19 3.92 2.67
CA PRO A 120 -1.25 4.86 2.97
C PRO A 120 -0.75 5.98 3.89
N PHE A 121 -0.90 7.23 3.46
CA PHE A 121 -0.61 8.41 4.29
C PHE A 121 -1.68 8.59 5.36
N PHE A 122 -1.29 9.19 6.47
CA PHE A 122 -2.17 9.62 7.56
C PHE A 122 -2.99 8.51 8.25
N THR A 123 -2.57 7.26 8.13
CA THR A 123 -3.14 6.14 8.89
C THR A 123 -2.47 5.93 10.24
N GLY A 124 -1.31 6.54 10.46
CA GLY A 124 -0.60 6.57 11.73
C GLY A 124 -1.11 7.64 12.69
N HIS A 125 -0.70 7.56 13.95
CA HIS A 125 -0.75 8.68 14.89
C HIS A 125 0.37 9.67 14.57
N LEU A 126 1.56 9.17 14.22
CA LEU A 126 2.66 9.95 13.68
C LEU A 126 2.90 9.51 12.23
N ASN A 127 2.96 10.47 11.31
CA ASN A 127 3.13 10.20 9.90
C ASN A 127 4.29 11.04 9.38
N PHE A 128 5.41 10.39 9.15
CA PHE A 128 6.60 11.00 8.56
C PHE A 128 6.53 10.81 7.04
N ILE A 129 6.61 11.91 6.32
CA ILE A 129 6.60 11.94 4.85
C ILE A 129 7.88 12.63 4.39
N SER A 130 8.63 12.00 3.48
CA SER A 130 9.90 12.57 2.98
C SER A 130 9.70 13.96 2.40
N SER A 131 10.71 14.83 2.53
CA SER A 131 10.71 16.17 1.92
C SER A 131 11.65 16.22 0.72
N ASP A 132 11.68 17.35 0.03
CA ASP A 132 12.67 17.61 -1.02
C ASP A 132 14.08 17.83 -0.47
N VAL A 133 14.19 18.08 0.84
CA VAL A 133 15.48 18.24 1.52
C VAL A 133 15.99 16.87 1.95
N PRO A 134 17.15 16.41 1.47
CA PRO A 134 17.71 15.12 1.86
C PRO A 134 17.79 14.93 3.38
N HIS A 135 17.40 13.75 3.84
CA HIS A 135 17.37 13.35 5.25
C HIS A 135 16.37 14.10 6.15
N TYR A 136 15.46 14.92 5.60
CA TYR A 136 14.46 15.62 6.39
C TYR A 136 13.03 15.21 6.02
N TRP A 137 12.16 15.15 7.04
CA TRP A 137 10.83 14.61 6.94
C TRP A 137 9.79 15.58 7.48
N PHE A 138 8.69 15.74 6.76
CA PHE A 138 7.47 16.32 7.32
C PHE A 138 6.92 15.38 8.39
N CYS A 139 6.40 15.93 9.48
CA CYS A 139 5.66 15.17 10.48
C CYS A 139 4.22 15.67 10.57
N PHE A 140 3.27 14.74 10.46
CA PHE A 140 1.85 14.98 10.67
C PHE A 140 1.38 14.15 11.85
N ILE A 141 0.78 14.82 12.83
CA ILE A 141 0.33 14.23 14.09
C ILE A 141 -1.18 14.12 14.05
N ARG A 142 -1.67 12.89 14.20
CA ARG A 142 -3.09 12.60 14.36
C ARG A 142 -3.37 12.21 15.79
N LEU A 143 -4.12 13.03 16.49
CA LEU A 143 -4.49 12.75 17.88
C LEU A 143 -5.35 11.49 17.98
N PRO A 144 -5.09 10.59 18.95
CA PRO A 144 -5.90 9.40 19.17
C PRO A 144 -7.38 9.72 19.31
N LYS A 145 -8.24 8.84 18.76
CA LYS A 145 -9.71 8.97 18.75
C LYS A 145 -10.27 10.19 17.99
N THR A 146 -9.43 10.92 17.27
CA THR A 146 -9.86 12.03 16.40
C THR A 146 -9.51 11.77 14.94
N ASN A 147 -10.11 12.52 14.03
CA ASN A 147 -9.69 12.57 12.62
C ASN A 147 -8.85 13.81 12.31
N ARG A 148 -8.58 14.63 13.32
CA ARG A 148 -7.80 15.86 13.16
C ARG A 148 -6.34 15.50 12.96
N ILE A 149 -5.77 16.02 11.88
CA ILE A 149 -4.35 15.90 11.53
C ILE A 149 -3.75 17.29 11.61
N GLU A 150 -2.67 17.42 12.33
CA GLU A 150 -1.92 18.66 12.46
C GLU A 150 -0.51 18.44 11.92
N ARG A 151 -0.03 19.37 11.10
CA ARG A 151 1.35 19.37 10.64
C ARG A 151 2.24 19.99 11.71
N TYR A 152 3.36 19.35 12.01
CA TYR A 152 4.42 19.94 12.80
C TYR A 152 5.13 21.02 11.97
N GLU A 153 5.52 22.13 12.58
CA GLU A 153 6.02 23.32 11.87
C GLU A 153 7.44 23.17 11.30
N LYS A 154 8.16 22.15 11.70
CA LYS A 154 9.55 21.90 11.27
C LYS A 154 9.70 20.53 10.66
N LEU A 155 10.68 20.38 9.78
CA LEU A 155 11.14 19.09 9.30
C LEU A 155 12.00 18.41 10.37
N ILE A 156 11.88 17.09 10.47
CA ILE A 156 12.62 16.25 11.42
C ILE A 156 13.73 15.51 10.68
N TYR A 157 14.93 15.48 11.25
CA TYR A 157 16.05 14.72 10.68
C TYR A 157 15.85 13.21 10.80
N SER A 158 16.28 12.44 9.80
CA SER A 158 16.06 10.99 9.70
C SER A 158 16.41 10.23 10.97
N LEU A 159 17.60 10.45 11.52
CA LEU A 159 18.09 9.71 12.70
C LEU A 159 17.35 10.06 14.00
N ASP A 160 16.67 11.20 14.03
CA ASP A 160 15.94 11.67 15.21
C ASP A 160 14.45 11.29 15.21
N ILE A 161 13.95 10.66 14.14
CA ILE A 161 12.55 10.26 14.01
C ILE A 161 12.10 9.40 15.20
N ALA A 162 12.90 8.43 15.61
CA ALA A 162 12.56 7.55 16.73
C ALA A 162 12.52 8.29 18.07
N ALA A 163 13.53 9.14 18.36
CA ALA A 163 13.59 9.95 19.56
C ALA A 163 12.44 10.97 19.62
N PHE A 164 12.15 11.64 18.51
CA PHE A 164 11.01 12.53 18.38
C PHE A 164 9.69 11.81 18.61
N SER A 165 9.50 10.63 17.99
CA SER A 165 8.29 9.82 18.16
C SER A 165 8.05 9.43 19.62
N ARG A 166 9.09 9.03 20.35
CA ARG A 166 9.01 8.71 21.79
C ARG A 166 8.53 9.90 22.60
N LYS A 167 9.13 11.07 22.39
CA LYS A 167 8.76 12.31 23.11
C LYS A 167 7.29 12.70 22.86
N ILE A 168 6.87 12.67 21.59
CA ILE A 168 5.48 13.01 21.25
C ILE A 168 4.49 11.97 21.82
N GLU A 169 4.82 10.68 21.76
CA GLU A 169 4.00 9.62 22.34
C GLU A 169 3.82 9.82 23.84
N ASP A 170 4.91 10.07 24.58
CA ASP A 170 4.88 10.27 26.01
C ASP A 170 4.07 11.53 26.39
N ASN A 171 4.25 12.62 25.67
CA ASN A 171 3.52 13.87 25.91
C ASN A 171 2.01 13.72 25.67
N ILE A 172 1.60 13.09 24.56
CA ILE A 172 0.17 12.84 24.27
C ILE A 172 -0.44 11.90 25.31
N ARG A 173 0.30 10.91 25.80
CA ARG A 173 -0.20 9.97 26.79
C ARG A 173 -0.38 10.60 28.18
N HIS A 174 0.49 11.52 28.55
CA HIS A 174 0.39 12.22 29.83
C HIS A 174 -0.68 13.33 29.80
N ASN A 175 -0.81 14.06 28.70
CA ASN A 175 -1.71 15.21 28.59
C ASN A 175 -2.50 15.23 27.25
N PRO A 176 -3.42 14.30 27.02
CA PRO A 176 -4.10 14.16 25.72
C PRO A 176 -5.02 15.35 25.37
N GLN A 177 -5.54 16.07 26.38
CA GLN A 177 -6.49 17.17 26.15
C GLN A 177 -5.81 18.52 25.90
N SER A 178 -4.62 18.72 26.43
CA SER A 178 -3.85 19.97 26.31
C SER A 178 -2.68 19.86 25.33
N PHE A 179 -2.58 18.76 24.61
CA PHE A 179 -1.49 18.55 23.65
C PHE A 179 -1.54 19.58 22.53
N ASN A 180 -0.48 20.36 22.41
CA ASN A 180 -0.22 21.23 21.27
C ASN A 180 1.07 20.76 20.59
N PRO A 181 1.03 20.35 19.32
CA PRO A 181 2.22 19.89 18.61
C PRO A 181 3.38 20.87 18.66
N GLN A 182 3.08 22.15 18.53
CA GLN A 182 4.10 23.21 18.38
C GLN A 182 4.81 23.60 19.69
N SER A 183 4.20 23.31 20.84
CA SER A 183 4.74 23.67 22.16
C SER A 183 5.53 22.53 22.84
N GLN A 184 5.85 21.45 22.09
CA GLN A 184 6.52 20.30 22.66
C GLN A 184 8.01 20.56 22.90
N ASN A 185 8.52 20.09 24.05
CA ASN A 185 9.97 20.05 24.27
C ASN A 185 10.61 19.00 23.34
N THR A 186 11.35 19.50 22.36
CA THR A 186 12.06 18.70 21.37
C THR A 186 13.58 18.87 21.47
N GLU A 187 14.08 19.27 22.65
CA GLU A 187 15.51 19.39 22.90
C GLU A 187 16.27 18.13 22.48
N GLY A 188 17.42 18.31 21.80
CA GLY A 188 18.24 17.21 21.28
C GLY A 188 17.69 16.55 20.01
N VAL A 189 16.67 17.10 19.34
CA VAL A 189 16.18 16.67 18.03
C VAL A 189 16.62 17.68 16.97
N ILE A 190 17.29 17.21 15.94
CA ILE A 190 17.73 18.04 14.81
C ILE A 190 16.53 18.35 13.92
N MET A 191 16.28 19.61 13.68
CA MET A 191 15.15 20.11 12.91
C MET A 191 15.55 21.19 11.93
N ARG A 192 14.75 21.34 10.89
CA ARG A 192 14.90 22.40 9.88
C ARG A 192 13.56 23.09 9.64
N GLN A 193 13.59 24.38 9.29
CA GLN A 193 12.40 25.11 8.85
C GLN A 193 11.86 24.51 7.54
N ILE A 194 10.56 24.60 7.35
CA ILE A 194 9.89 24.16 6.13
C ILE A 194 9.99 25.31 5.11
N ASP A 195 10.77 25.10 4.06
CA ASP A 195 10.94 26.07 2.99
C ASP A 195 9.89 25.89 1.88
N THR A 196 9.43 24.63 1.68
CA THR A 196 8.47 24.24 0.64
C THR A 196 7.38 23.38 1.24
N ASP A 197 6.12 23.68 0.95
CA ASP A 197 4.99 22.90 1.43
C ASP A 197 4.91 21.54 0.73
N LEU A 198 4.47 20.52 1.48
CA LEU A 198 4.19 19.19 0.92
C LEU A 198 2.98 19.25 -0.01
N VAL A 199 3.19 18.88 -1.25
CA VAL A 199 2.10 18.58 -2.19
C VAL A 199 1.70 17.12 -2.00
N ILE A 200 0.53 16.89 -1.45
CA ILE A 200 0.02 15.54 -1.22
C ILE A 200 -0.38 14.93 -2.57
N PRO A 201 0.25 13.82 -3.00
CA PRO A 201 -0.07 13.21 -4.29
C PRO A 201 -1.51 12.66 -4.28
N ARG A 202 -2.11 12.59 -5.46
CA ARG A 202 -3.34 11.85 -5.63
C ARG A 202 -3.05 10.38 -5.40
N PHE A 203 -3.89 9.71 -4.59
CA PHE A 203 -3.75 8.28 -4.38
C PHE A 203 -4.06 7.51 -5.67
N VAL A 204 -3.13 6.66 -6.07
CA VAL A 204 -3.30 5.68 -7.15
C VAL A 204 -2.89 4.32 -6.61
N MET A 205 -3.80 3.34 -6.66
CA MET A 205 -3.48 1.98 -6.27
C MET A 205 -2.50 1.37 -7.28
N PRO A 206 -1.30 0.94 -6.85
CA PRO A 206 -0.35 0.34 -7.77
C PRO A 206 -0.77 -1.09 -8.14
N TYR A 207 -0.60 -1.43 -9.40
CA TYR A 207 -0.72 -2.81 -9.88
C TYR A 207 0.69 -3.35 -10.10
N TYR A 208 1.11 -4.28 -9.24
CA TYR A 208 2.49 -4.77 -9.22
C TYR A 208 2.56 -6.30 -9.13
N GLU A 209 1.58 -6.98 -9.68
CA GLU A 209 1.56 -8.43 -9.71
C GLU A 209 2.42 -8.98 -10.86
N GLY A 210 3.08 -10.11 -10.61
CA GLY A 210 3.88 -10.81 -11.61
C GLY A 210 5.34 -10.40 -11.66
N VAL A 211 6.02 -10.88 -12.71
CA VAL A 211 7.43 -10.58 -12.97
C VAL A 211 7.55 -9.23 -13.65
N ASN A 212 8.33 -8.35 -13.09
CA ASN A 212 8.51 -6.98 -13.56
C ASN A 212 10.00 -6.67 -13.71
N LEU A 213 10.33 -5.96 -14.80
CA LEU A 213 11.69 -5.53 -15.11
C LEU A 213 11.90 -4.02 -14.87
N TRP A 214 10.91 -3.38 -14.24
CA TRP A 214 10.96 -1.95 -13.91
C TRP A 214 11.75 -1.70 -12.64
N GLY A 215 12.31 -0.52 -12.52
CA GLY A 215 13.09 -0.13 -11.36
C GLY A 215 14.56 -0.50 -11.46
N ALA A 216 15.30 -0.36 -10.36
CA ALA A 216 16.73 -0.61 -10.31
C ALA A 216 17.11 -2.09 -10.51
N THR A 217 16.23 -2.99 -10.11
CA THR A 217 16.42 -4.44 -10.22
C THR A 217 15.10 -5.13 -10.55
N PRO A 218 15.11 -6.26 -11.29
CA PRO A 218 13.92 -7.06 -11.52
C PRO A 218 13.29 -7.54 -10.21
N TRP A 219 11.97 -7.62 -10.18
CA TRP A 219 11.21 -8.02 -9.00
C TRP A 219 9.93 -8.78 -9.34
N ILE A 220 9.39 -9.52 -8.38
CA ILE A 220 8.13 -10.25 -8.51
C ILE A 220 7.15 -9.75 -7.46
N GLY A 221 5.96 -9.35 -7.90
CA GLY A 221 4.82 -9.07 -7.03
C GLY A 221 3.94 -10.31 -6.88
N ILE A 222 3.61 -10.69 -5.65
CA ILE A 222 2.78 -11.86 -5.35
C ILE A 222 1.60 -11.43 -4.48
N TYR A 223 0.39 -11.61 -5.02
CA TYR A 223 -0.87 -11.43 -4.32
C TYR A 223 -1.66 -12.74 -4.37
N ARG A 224 -2.37 -13.08 -3.31
CA ARG A 224 -3.28 -14.22 -3.26
C ARG A 224 -4.72 -13.75 -3.01
N ARG A 225 -5.65 -14.31 -3.77
CA ARG A 225 -7.09 -14.00 -3.72
C ARG A 225 -7.70 -14.18 -2.34
N ASP A 226 -7.26 -15.22 -1.64
CA ASP A 226 -7.70 -15.57 -0.29
C ASP A 226 -6.91 -14.82 0.80
N GLU A 227 -5.90 -14.03 0.40
CA GLU A 227 -4.95 -13.35 1.30
C GLU A 227 -4.24 -14.32 2.28
N GLN A 228 -4.29 -15.64 1.99
CA GLN A 228 -3.67 -16.69 2.79
C GLN A 228 -2.50 -17.31 2.04
N PHE A 229 -1.35 -17.33 2.67
CA PHE A 229 -0.12 -17.90 2.12
C PHE A 229 0.17 -19.23 2.82
N PRO A 230 0.05 -20.40 2.14
CA PRO A 230 0.31 -21.70 2.74
C PRO A 230 1.74 -21.79 3.29
N ILE A 231 1.90 -22.38 4.48
CA ILE A 231 3.24 -22.54 5.11
C ILE A 231 4.20 -23.25 4.16
N LYS A 232 3.75 -24.29 3.48
CA LYS A 232 4.57 -25.04 2.51
C LYS A 232 5.09 -24.16 1.39
N PHE A 233 4.23 -23.30 0.80
CA PHE A 233 4.65 -22.33 -0.21
C PHE A 233 5.70 -21.37 0.33
N MET A 234 5.46 -20.81 1.52
CA MET A 234 6.36 -19.82 2.11
C MET A 234 7.73 -20.42 2.48
N LEU A 235 7.78 -21.67 2.93
CA LEU A 235 9.04 -22.38 3.18
C LEU A 235 9.84 -22.62 1.90
N GLU A 236 9.17 -23.06 0.83
CA GLU A 236 9.81 -23.23 -0.48
C GLU A 236 10.25 -21.87 -1.08
N LEU A 237 9.48 -20.80 -0.87
CA LEU A 237 9.87 -19.44 -1.24
C LEU A 237 11.13 -19.01 -0.51
N CYS A 238 11.23 -19.24 0.80
CA CYS A 238 12.45 -18.96 1.56
C CYS A 238 13.67 -19.76 1.07
N ALA A 239 13.47 -21.02 0.72
CA ALA A 239 14.53 -21.87 0.15
C ALA A 239 14.99 -21.31 -1.20
N LEU A 240 14.07 -20.96 -2.10
CA LEU A 240 14.40 -20.37 -3.40
C LEU A 240 15.08 -19.00 -3.27
N CYS A 241 14.66 -18.16 -2.31
CA CYS A 241 15.35 -16.91 -2.01
C CYS A 241 16.83 -17.14 -1.67
N LYS A 242 17.13 -18.16 -0.86
CA LYS A 242 18.52 -18.50 -0.50
C LYS A 242 19.32 -19.01 -1.69
N GLU A 243 18.71 -19.87 -2.50
CA GLU A 243 19.32 -20.42 -3.72
C GLU A 243 19.64 -19.32 -4.73
N THR A 244 18.72 -18.39 -4.95
CA THR A 244 18.84 -17.29 -5.92
C THR A 244 19.49 -16.03 -5.34
N LYS A 245 19.96 -16.08 -4.07
CA LYS A 245 20.61 -14.98 -3.35
C LYS A 245 19.71 -13.74 -3.18
N VAL A 246 18.42 -13.94 -3.10
CA VAL A 246 17.46 -12.90 -2.75
C VAL A 246 17.49 -12.66 -1.24
N GLY A 247 17.92 -11.48 -0.81
CA GLY A 247 18.13 -11.15 0.60
C GLY A 247 16.87 -10.79 1.37
N ASN A 248 15.85 -10.29 0.70
CA ASN A 248 14.68 -9.71 1.35
C ASN A 248 13.36 -10.18 0.74
N VAL A 249 12.40 -10.49 1.61
CA VAL A 249 10.98 -10.64 1.30
C VAL A 249 10.25 -9.40 1.81
N CYS A 250 9.65 -8.63 0.92
CA CYS A 250 9.04 -7.35 1.25
C CYS A 250 7.52 -7.52 1.39
N VAL A 251 7.00 -7.23 2.59
CA VAL A 251 5.57 -7.24 2.88
C VAL A 251 4.98 -5.86 2.59
N THR A 252 3.91 -5.80 1.82
CA THR A 252 3.25 -4.53 1.49
C THR A 252 2.08 -4.23 2.43
N ALA A 253 1.66 -2.97 2.48
CA ALA A 253 0.44 -2.56 3.19
C ALA A 253 -0.86 -3.14 2.54
N TRP A 254 -0.73 -3.80 1.39
CA TRP A 254 -1.83 -4.34 0.58
C TRP A 254 -1.92 -5.86 0.66
N ARG A 255 -1.40 -6.46 1.72
CA ARG A 255 -1.45 -7.91 2.00
C ARG A 255 -0.85 -8.76 0.90
N SER A 256 0.22 -8.29 0.31
CA SER A 256 0.95 -8.93 -0.77
C SER A 256 2.44 -8.88 -0.52
N LEU A 257 3.19 -9.55 -1.34
CA LEU A 257 4.65 -9.62 -1.26
C LEU A 257 5.30 -9.00 -2.48
N ILE A 258 6.47 -8.41 -2.29
CA ILE A 258 7.40 -8.06 -3.35
C ILE A 258 8.72 -8.77 -3.07
N ILE A 259 9.24 -9.46 -4.07
CA ILE A 259 10.54 -10.13 -4.05
C ILE A 259 11.45 -9.36 -4.99
N LYS A 260 12.41 -8.64 -4.46
CA LYS A 260 13.36 -7.82 -5.23
C LYS A 260 14.61 -8.61 -5.59
N GLY A 261 15.29 -8.21 -6.68
CA GLY A 261 16.58 -8.81 -7.07
C GLY A 261 16.45 -10.18 -7.73
N VAL A 262 15.32 -10.48 -8.35
CA VAL A 262 15.13 -11.73 -9.09
C VAL A 262 15.83 -11.62 -10.45
N LEU A 263 16.98 -12.23 -10.57
CA LEU A 263 17.75 -12.18 -11.82
C LEU A 263 17.03 -12.89 -12.96
N PRO A 264 17.17 -12.44 -14.22
CA PRO A 264 16.52 -13.06 -15.40
C PRO A 264 16.79 -14.55 -15.53
N LYS A 265 18.00 -15.02 -15.19
CA LYS A 265 18.37 -16.44 -15.21
C LYS A 265 17.56 -17.30 -14.24
N ASP A 266 17.09 -16.72 -13.13
CA ASP A 266 16.38 -17.43 -12.06
C ASP A 266 14.86 -17.38 -12.25
N ARG A 267 14.37 -16.58 -13.22
CA ARG A 267 12.93 -16.38 -13.50
C ARG A 267 12.15 -17.69 -13.63
N LEU A 268 12.68 -18.65 -14.36
CA LEU A 268 12.01 -19.93 -14.56
C LEU A 268 11.82 -20.72 -13.25
N ALA A 269 12.77 -20.63 -12.31
CA ALA A 269 12.63 -21.27 -11.00
C ALA A 269 11.50 -20.63 -10.18
N TRP A 270 11.39 -19.29 -10.22
CA TRP A 270 10.30 -18.56 -9.60
C TRP A 270 8.93 -18.87 -10.22
N GLU A 271 8.83 -18.93 -11.55
CA GLU A 271 7.60 -19.30 -12.25
C GLU A 271 7.17 -20.74 -11.92
N LYS A 272 8.13 -21.68 -11.81
CA LYS A 272 7.87 -23.07 -11.38
C LYS A 272 7.34 -23.12 -9.94
N LEU A 273 7.91 -22.34 -9.03
CA LEU A 273 7.44 -22.27 -7.64
C LEU A 273 5.99 -21.76 -7.59
N LEU A 274 5.69 -20.66 -8.27
CA LEU A 274 4.33 -20.09 -8.32
C LEU A 274 3.33 -21.08 -8.93
N SER A 275 3.69 -21.72 -10.04
CA SER A 275 2.86 -22.71 -10.72
C SER A 275 2.58 -23.94 -9.84
N LYS A 276 3.62 -24.47 -9.15
CA LYS A 276 3.49 -25.62 -8.24
C LYS A 276 2.46 -25.38 -7.13
N HIS A 277 2.33 -24.13 -6.68
CA HIS A 277 1.41 -23.73 -5.61
C HIS A 277 0.12 -23.08 -6.11
N ASN A 278 -0.17 -23.15 -7.41
CA ASN A 278 -1.36 -22.56 -8.04
C ASN A 278 -1.51 -21.07 -7.74
N ILE A 279 -0.40 -20.33 -7.75
CA ILE A 279 -0.42 -18.88 -7.58
C ILE A 279 -0.47 -18.22 -8.94
N ASN A 280 -1.64 -17.68 -9.28
CA ASN A 280 -1.82 -16.85 -10.46
C ASN A 280 -1.39 -15.42 -10.13
N VAL A 281 -0.61 -14.82 -11.02
CA VAL A 281 -0.06 -13.47 -10.87
C VAL A 281 -0.70 -12.46 -11.84
N ARG A 282 -2.00 -12.58 -12.14
CA ARG A 282 -2.72 -11.73 -13.09
C ARG A 282 -4.12 -11.28 -12.65
N HIS A 283 -4.46 -11.37 -11.38
CA HIS A 283 -5.81 -11.02 -10.89
C HIS A 283 -5.84 -9.86 -9.89
N ALA A 284 -4.69 -9.35 -9.49
CA ALA A 284 -4.61 -8.27 -8.51
C ALA A 284 -5.27 -6.96 -8.99
N ALA A 285 -5.30 -6.75 -10.30
CA ALA A 285 -5.94 -5.57 -10.90
C ALA A 285 -7.43 -5.39 -10.53
N LEU A 286 -8.11 -6.48 -10.19
CA LEU A 286 -9.53 -6.48 -9.83
C LEU A 286 -9.80 -6.69 -8.33
N GLU A 287 -8.78 -7.03 -7.54
CA GLU A 287 -8.96 -7.46 -6.16
C GLU A 287 -8.07 -6.73 -5.16
N LEU A 288 -6.88 -6.30 -5.59
CA LEU A 288 -5.92 -5.61 -4.74
C LEU A 288 -6.45 -4.27 -4.20
N ASN A 289 -7.34 -3.64 -4.94
CA ASN A 289 -8.01 -2.39 -4.56
C ASN A 289 -9.21 -2.58 -3.61
N TRP A 290 -9.46 -3.81 -3.14
CA TRP A 290 -10.46 -4.11 -2.11
C TRP A 290 -9.77 -4.44 -0.80
N GLN A 291 -9.91 -3.57 0.18
CA GLN A 291 -9.30 -3.72 1.50
C GLN A 291 -10.35 -4.05 2.56
N THR A 292 -9.97 -4.91 3.50
CA THR A 292 -10.78 -5.25 4.67
C THR A 292 -10.02 -4.91 5.94
N GLU A 293 -10.65 -5.04 7.07
CA GLU A 293 -9.95 -5.05 8.37
C GLU A 293 -9.14 -6.35 8.51
N ASP A 294 -8.04 -6.28 9.24
CA ASP A 294 -7.28 -7.48 9.56
C ASP A 294 -8.13 -8.43 10.40
N ASP A 295 -8.01 -9.74 10.15
CA ASP A 295 -8.75 -10.78 10.85
C ASP A 295 -10.27 -10.52 10.89
N SER A 296 -10.86 -10.27 9.73
CA SER A 296 -12.29 -10.02 9.56
C SER A 296 -12.93 -10.97 8.55
N PRO A 297 -13.34 -12.19 8.94
CA PRO A 297 -14.01 -13.12 8.04
C PRO A 297 -15.28 -12.54 7.40
N LYS A 298 -16.06 -11.75 8.16
CA LYS A 298 -17.24 -11.06 7.62
C LYS A 298 -16.89 -10.04 6.56
N GLY A 299 -15.82 -9.27 6.77
CA GLY A 299 -15.31 -8.31 5.78
C GLY A 299 -14.80 -9.00 4.54
N PHE A 300 -14.05 -10.09 4.72
CA PHE A 300 -13.51 -10.88 3.62
C PHE A 300 -14.61 -11.54 2.78
N ASN A 301 -15.62 -12.15 3.39
CA ASN A 301 -16.77 -12.72 2.68
C ASN A 301 -17.56 -11.67 1.89
N LEU A 302 -17.68 -10.44 2.43
CA LEU A 302 -18.30 -9.33 1.70
C LEU A 302 -17.42 -8.88 0.53
N LYS A 303 -16.11 -8.79 0.71
CA LYS A 303 -15.15 -8.52 -0.37
C LYS A 303 -15.33 -9.52 -1.52
N GLN A 304 -15.28 -10.81 -1.22
CA GLN A 304 -15.45 -11.85 -2.25
C GLN A 304 -16.79 -11.74 -2.99
N PHE A 305 -17.89 -11.49 -2.27
CA PHE A 305 -19.19 -11.27 -2.86
C PHE A 305 -19.20 -10.08 -3.83
N LEU A 306 -18.64 -8.93 -3.42
CA LEU A 306 -18.62 -7.72 -4.24
C LEU A 306 -17.68 -7.84 -5.43
N VAL A 307 -16.50 -8.40 -5.23
CA VAL A 307 -15.54 -8.67 -6.33
C VAL A 307 -16.18 -9.57 -7.39
N LYS A 308 -16.85 -10.65 -6.96
CA LYS A 308 -17.57 -11.52 -7.89
C LYS A 308 -18.65 -10.77 -8.66
N LYS A 309 -19.48 -9.99 -7.97
CA LYS A 309 -20.54 -9.18 -8.62
C LYS A 309 -19.95 -8.19 -9.63
N PHE A 310 -18.85 -7.53 -9.28
CA PHE A 310 -18.20 -6.58 -10.17
C PHE A 310 -17.60 -7.26 -11.40
N ASN A 311 -17.01 -8.45 -11.23
CA ASN A 311 -16.51 -9.25 -12.35
C ASN A 311 -17.65 -9.73 -13.27
N ASP A 312 -18.76 -10.20 -12.68
CA ASP A 312 -19.94 -10.64 -13.44
C ASP A 312 -20.56 -9.47 -14.27
N MET A 313 -20.40 -8.23 -13.81
CA MET A 313 -20.89 -7.01 -14.46
C MET A 313 -19.82 -6.32 -15.34
N ASP A 314 -18.62 -6.86 -15.44
CA ASP A 314 -17.46 -6.27 -16.11
C ASP A 314 -17.19 -4.81 -15.68
N LEU A 315 -17.28 -4.54 -14.37
CA LEU A 315 -17.15 -3.19 -13.86
C LEU A 315 -15.71 -2.76 -13.68
N ARG A 316 -15.40 -1.61 -14.24
CA ARG A 316 -14.11 -0.96 -14.05
C ARG A 316 -13.99 -0.36 -12.66
N THR A 317 -12.88 -0.67 -11.96
CA THR A 317 -12.59 -0.15 -10.62
C THR A 317 -11.25 0.59 -10.54
N PHE A 318 -10.57 0.75 -11.65
CA PHE A 318 -9.24 1.38 -11.73
C PHE A 318 -9.25 2.79 -11.11
N GLY A 319 -8.29 3.05 -10.22
CA GLY A 319 -8.14 4.33 -9.52
C GLY A 319 -9.00 4.48 -8.27
N LEU A 320 -9.92 3.55 -8.00
CA LEU A 320 -10.69 3.50 -6.75
C LEU A 320 -10.11 2.47 -5.79
N LEU A 321 -10.14 2.79 -4.51
CA LEU A 321 -9.82 1.88 -3.42
C LEU A 321 -11.05 1.69 -2.55
N PHE A 322 -11.59 0.47 -2.52
CA PHE A 322 -12.73 0.10 -1.70
C PHE A 322 -12.26 -0.43 -0.37
N ALA A 323 -12.83 0.06 0.72
CA ALA A 323 -12.49 -0.38 2.07
C ALA A 323 -13.75 -0.83 2.82
N ILE A 324 -13.74 -2.08 3.25
CA ILE A 324 -14.86 -2.70 3.98
C ILE A 324 -14.59 -2.64 5.47
N LYS A 325 -15.52 -2.05 6.21
CA LYS A 325 -15.48 -1.91 7.65
C LYS A 325 -16.64 -2.64 8.31
N THR A 326 -16.31 -3.63 9.13
CA THR A 326 -17.28 -4.47 9.85
C THR A 326 -17.28 -4.23 11.35
N ARG A 327 -16.20 -3.65 11.90
CA ARG A 327 -16.03 -3.34 13.33
C ARG A 327 -16.10 -1.84 13.56
N HIS A 328 -16.83 -1.41 14.59
CA HIS A 328 -17.05 0.01 14.86
C HIS A 328 -15.75 0.80 15.13
N LYS A 329 -14.82 0.21 15.86
CA LYS A 329 -13.57 0.87 16.31
C LYS A 329 -12.40 0.72 15.35
N SER A 330 -12.55 -0.03 14.24
CA SER A 330 -11.47 -0.22 13.28
C SER A 330 -11.31 0.98 12.37
N GLU A 331 -10.11 1.17 11.86
CA GLU A 331 -9.83 2.13 10.81
C GLU A 331 -9.56 1.40 9.51
N VAL A 332 -10.10 1.92 8.43
CA VAL A 332 -9.83 1.46 7.07
C VAL A 332 -9.44 2.65 6.21
N PHE A 333 -8.60 2.39 5.22
CA PHE A 333 -8.14 3.38 4.26
C PHE A 333 -8.76 3.07 2.89
N GLY A 334 -9.47 4.02 2.31
CA GLY A 334 -10.12 3.82 1.03
C GLY A 334 -10.73 5.08 0.44
N SER A 335 -10.84 5.11 -0.90
CA SER A 335 -11.58 6.12 -1.65
C SER A 335 -13.08 6.00 -1.39
N VAL A 336 -13.55 4.76 -1.28
CA VAL A 336 -14.92 4.38 -0.95
C VAL A 336 -14.89 3.48 0.29
N ILE A 337 -15.70 3.80 1.28
CA ILE A 337 -15.78 3.04 2.54
C ILE A 337 -17.17 2.45 2.66
N ILE A 338 -17.22 1.14 2.80
CA ILE A 338 -18.42 0.34 2.99
C ILE A 338 -18.44 -0.07 4.45
N ARG A 339 -19.34 0.52 5.22
CA ARG A 339 -19.49 0.23 6.64
C ARG A 339 -20.70 -0.67 6.87
N ARG A 340 -20.48 -1.81 7.51
CA ARG A 340 -21.58 -2.67 7.93
C ARG A 340 -22.20 -2.12 9.21
N GLU A 341 -23.52 -1.99 9.21
CA GLU A 341 -24.32 -1.62 10.38
C GLU A 341 -25.20 -2.79 10.83
N PRO A 342 -25.30 -3.07 12.13
CA PRO A 342 -26.21 -4.09 12.63
C PRO A 342 -27.66 -3.66 12.39
N PHE A 343 -28.55 -4.62 12.19
CA PHE A 343 -29.96 -4.34 11.91
C PHE A 343 -30.70 -3.66 13.09
N PHE A 344 -30.36 -4.02 14.30
CA PHE A 344 -30.87 -3.40 15.52
C PHE A 344 -29.74 -2.89 16.41
N LYS A 345 -29.88 -1.65 16.88
CA LYS A 345 -29.01 -1.05 17.91
C LYS A 345 -29.85 -0.75 19.15
N ILE A 346 -29.48 -1.31 20.31
CA ILE A 346 -29.98 -0.88 21.61
C ILE A 346 -28.80 -0.24 22.33
N GLY A 347 -28.73 1.08 22.37
CA GLY A 347 -27.60 1.83 22.87
C GLY A 347 -26.32 1.55 22.05
N ASN A 348 -25.23 1.15 22.72
CA ASN A 348 -23.97 0.78 22.05
C ASN A 348 -23.90 -0.70 21.63
N TRP A 349 -24.94 -1.50 21.87
CA TRP A 349 -25.01 -2.91 21.53
C TRP A 349 -25.80 -3.10 20.24
N GLY A 350 -25.18 -3.74 19.26
CA GLY A 350 -25.83 -4.12 18.01
C GLY A 350 -26.17 -5.61 18.04
N PHE A 351 -27.45 -5.95 17.89
CA PHE A 351 -27.90 -7.34 17.74
C PHE A 351 -27.97 -7.70 16.26
N ASP A 352 -27.23 -8.73 15.89
CA ASP A 352 -27.21 -9.30 14.54
C ASP A 352 -27.99 -10.61 14.59
N LEU A 353 -29.30 -10.56 14.47
CA LEU A 353 -30.14 -11.76 14.41
C LEU A 353 -29.70 -12.57 13.15
N PHE A 354 -29.09 -13.74 13.39
CA PHE A 354 -28.56 -14.66 12.38
C PHE A 354 -27.31 -14.21 11.59
N GLY A 355 -26.62 -13.13 11.95
CA GLY A 355 -25.38 -12.74 11.25
C GLY A 355 -25.51 -12.34 9.77
N THR A 356 -26.72 -12.41 9.22
CA THR A 356 -27.06 -12.17 7.80
C THR A 356 -27.86 -10.90 7.57
N LEU A 357 -28.58 -10.43 8.59
CA LEU A 357 -29.42 -9.23 8.51
C LEU A 357 -28.61 -8.03 9.01
N GLY A 358 -28.06 -7.26 8.09
CA GLY A 358 -27.40 -6.00 8.34
C GLY A 358 -27.54 -5.08 7.13
N THR A 359 -27.51 -3.81 7.38
CA THR A 359 -27.45 -2.81 6.33
C THR A 359 -26.02 -2.28 6.16
N TYR A 360 -25.79 -1.55 5.10
CA TYR A 360 -24.51 -0.99 4.77
C TYR A 360 -24.64 0.51 4.52
N ASP A 361 -23.66 1.24 5.03
CA ASP A 361 -23.50 2.66 4.75
C ASP A 361 -22.32 2.84 3.81
N ILE A 362 -22.49 3.65 2.79
CA ILE A 362 -21.43 3.99 1.84
C ILE A 362 -20.98 5.42 2.08
N PHE A 363 -19.69 5.59 2.29
CA PHE A 363 -19.00 6.88 2.34
C PHE A 363 -17.95 6.93 1.25
N TYR A 364 -17.58 8.11 0.81
CA TYR A 364 -16.45 8.30 -0.10
C TYR A 364 -15.58 9.47 0.35
N ALA A 365 -14.29 9.40 0.04
CA ALA A 365 -13.34 10.45 0.33
C ALA A 365 -13.61 11.68 -0.55
N GLU A 366 -13.34 12.88 -0.05
CA GLU A 366 -13.42 14.09 -0.88
C GLU A 366 -12.52 13.93 -2.11
N ASP A 367 -13.07 14.23 -3.29
CA ASP A 367 -12.45 14.01 -4.60
C ASP A 367 -11.95 12.56 -4.82
N PHE A 368 -12.56 11.61 -4.12
CA PHE A 368 -12.15 10.20 -4.08
C PHE A 368 -10.69 9.97 -3.67
N ASN A 369 -10.03 10.98 -3.10
CA ASN A 369 -8.67 10.87 -2.60
C ASN A 369 -8.66 10.53 -1.09
N PRO A 370 -8.32 9.30 -0.70
CA PRO A 370 -8.32 8.89 0.70
C PRO A 370 -7.28 9.63 1.57
N HIS A 371 -6.29 10.26 0.96
CA HIS A 371 -5.32 11.09 1.66
C HIS A 371 -5.92 12.37 2.28
N THR A 372 -7.04 12.87 1.74
CA THR A 372 -7.70 14.05 2.32
C THR A 372 -8.30 13.78 3.69
N ARG A 373 -8.57 12.53 4.04
CA ARG A 373 -9.25 12.10 5.27
C ARG A 373 -10.65 12.71 5.48
N LYS A 374 -11.12 13.54 4.57
CA LYS A 374 -12.47 14.09 4.57
C LYS A 374 -13.43 13.10 3.90
N ARG A 375 -14.54 12.83 4.55
CA ARG A 375 -15.53 11.85 4.10
C ARG A 375 -16.86 12.52 3.80
N LYS A 376 -17.49 12.11 2.69
CA LYS A 376 -18.83 12.47 2.30
C LYS A 376 -19.72 11.22 2.37
N THR A 377 -20.94 11.36 2.82
CA THR A 377 -21.92 10.29 2.81
C THR A 377 -22.48 10.15 1.40
N HIS A 378 -22.48 8.92 0.87
CA HIS A 378 -23.19 8.60 -0.36
C HIS A 378 -24.61 8.17 -0.04
N GLN A 379 -24.76 7.07 0.69
CA GLN A 379 -26.07 6.54 1.09
C GLN A 379 -25.94 5.71 2.37
N LEU A 380 -26.98 5.70 3.19
CA LEU A 380 -27.08 4.96 4.44
C LEU A 380 -28.15 3.87 4.34
N GLY A 381 -28.00 2.81 5.15
CA GLY A 381 -29.04 1.79 5.31
C GLY A 381 -29.26 0.89 4.08
N ILE A 382 -28.25 0.68 3.25
CA ILE A 382 -28.35 -0.09 2.01
C ILE A 382 -28.41 -1.58 2.32
N PRO A 383 -29.40 -2.33 1.83
CA PRO A 383 -29.43 -3.77 1.95
C PRO A 383 -28.36 -4.42 1.05
N LYS A 384 -27.89 -5.61 1.44
CA LYS A 384 -26.77 -6.31 0.76
C LYS A 384 -27.01 -6.50 -0.75
N TRP A 385 -28.24 -6.77 -1.16
CA TRP A 385 -28.55 -7.04 -2.58
C TRP A 385 -28.47 -5.79 -3.47
N ARG A 386 -28.61 -4.57 -2.91
CA ARG A 386 -28.47 -3.31 -3.64
C ARG A 386 -27.05 -2.74 -3.59
N LEU A 387 -26.18 -3.32 -2.76
CA LEU A 387 -24.89 -2.73 -2.47
C LEU A 387 -23.98 -2.63 -3.71
N ALA A 388 -24.00 -3.62 -4.59
CA ALA A 388 -23.22 -3.60 -5.82
C ALA A 388 -23.69 -2.49 -6.78
N ASP A 389 -25.00 -2.30 -6.92
CA ASP A 389 -25.57 -1.27 -7.79
C ASP A 389 -25.24 0.14 -7.30
N GLU A 390 -25.32 0.38 -5.98
CA GLU A 390 -24.99 1.68 -5.39
C GLU A 390 -23.47 1.98 -5.51
N LEU A 391 -22.62 0.97 -5.39
CA LEU A 391 -21.17 1.12 -5.62
C LEU A 391 -20.87 1.36 -7.11
N PHE A 392 -21.61 0.74 -8.01
CA PHE A 392 -21.54 1.04 -9.44
C PHE A 392 -21.86 2.50 -9.73
N ASN A 393 -23.00 2.99 -9.24
CA ASN A 393 -23.41 4.39 -9.42
C ASN A 393 -22.35 5.36 -8.90
N LEU A 394 -21.73 5.05 -7.75
CA LEU A 394 -20.66 5.85 -7.18
C LEU A 394 -19.39 5.81 -8.03
N SER A 395 -19.07 4.65 -8.61
CA SER A 395 -17.93 4.50 -9.54
C SER A 395 -18.13 5.30 -10.82
N GLN A 396 -19.34 5.33 -11.37
CA GLN A 396 -19.67 6.18 -12.53
C GLN A 396 -19.49 7.67 -12.22
N LYS A 397 -19.88 8.10 -11.03
CA LYS A 397 -19.63 9.48 -10.56
C LYS A 397 -18.14 9.81 -10.55
N TYR A 398 -17.30 8.88 -10.07
CA TYR A 398 -15.86 9.05 -10.08
C TYR A 398 -15.31 9.23 -11.51
N TYR A 399 -15.68 8.36 -12.43
CA TYR A 399 -15.20 8.46 -13.82
C TYR A 399 -15.69 9.71 -14.54
N ALA A 400 -16.92 10.15 -14.26
CA ALA A 400 -17.44 11.41 -14.79
C ALA A 400 -16.64 12.63 -14.27
N GLN A 401 -16.19 12.60 -13.02
CA GLN A 401 -15.31 13.64 -12.48
C GLN A 401 -13.95 13.64 -13.16
N LEU A 402 -13.33 12.46 -13.37
CA LEU A 402 -12.06 12.34 -14.06
C LEU A 402 -12.09 12.90 -15.48
N THR A 403 -13.17 12.66 -16.21
CA THR A 403 -13.35 13.18 -17.57
C THR A 403 -13.37 14.70 -17.56
N LYS A 404 -14.16 15.30 -16.67
CA LYS A 404 -14.24 16.77 -16.52
C LYS A 404 -12.90 17.40 -16.10
N GLU A 405 -12.12 16.74 -15.25
CA GLU A 405 -10.79 17.21 -14.85
C GLU A 405 -9.83 17.21 -16.03
N LYS A 406 -9.81 16.14 -16.84
CA LYS A 406 -9.00 16.04 -18.05
C LYS A 406 -9.37 17.10 -19.08
N GLU A 407 -10.65 17.33 -19.30
CA GLU A 407 -11.14 18.39 -20.20
C GLU A 407 -10.68 19.77 -19.74
N ARG A 408 -10.77 20.08 -18.44
CA ARG A 408 -10.28 21.35 -17.87
C ARG A 408 -8.76 21.51 -17.99
N GLN A 409 -8.00 20.42 -17.86
CA GLN A 409 -6.54 20.45 -18.02
C GLN A 409 -6.16 20.65 -19.49
N SER A 410 -6.82 19.99 -20.42
CA SER A 410 -6.58 20.16 -21.85
C SER A 410 -6.91 21.58 -22.31
N THR A 411 -7.99 22.17 -21.80
CA THR A 411 -8.37 23.56 -22.08
C THR A 411 -7.32 24.55 -21.53
N LYS A 412 -6.77 24.32 -20.32
CA LYS A 412 -5.72 25.14 -19.75
C LYS A 412 -4.39 25.02 -20.51
N VAL A 413 -4.07 23.86 -21.03
CA VAL A 413 -2.86 23.62 -21.86
C VAL A 413 -3.02 24.31 -23.22
N SER A 414 -4.19 24.28 -23.83
CA SER A 414 -4.46 24.98 -25.10
C SER A 414 -4.35 26.49 -24.94
N VAL A 415 -4.83 27.06 -23.83
CA VAL A 415 -4.72 28.51 -23.54
C VAL A 415 -3.27 28.95 -23.23
N LYS A 416 -2.43 28.06 -22.65
CA LYS A 416 -1.00 28.36 -22.46
C LYS A 416 -0.16 28.22 -23.73
N ARG A 417 -0.57 27.37 -24.69
CA ARG A 417 0.13 27.21 -25.97
C ARG A 417 0.03 28.40 -26.90
N THR A 418 -0.93 29.27 -26.72
CA THR A 418 -1.10 30.49 -27.55
C THR A 418 -0.16 31.66 -27.19
N VAL A 419 0.71 31.52 -26.17
CA VAL A 419 1.56 32.63 -25.69
C VAL A 419 3.08 32.31 -25.71
N SER A 420 3.54 31.12 -26.09
CA SER A 420 4.96 30.75 -26.02
C SER A 420 5.48 29.83 -27.11
N ASP A 421 4.98 29.91 -28.35
CA ASP A 421 5.54 29.09 -29.44
C ASP A 421 6.47 29.89 -30.35
N ALA A 422 7.70 29.98 -29.91
CA ALA A 422 8.86 30.09 -30.81
C ALA A 422 10.04 29.33 -30.15
N ASN A 423 10.27 28.10 -30.57
CA ASN A 423 11.32 27.13 -30.24
C ASN A 423 10.91 25.96 -29.34
N ASN A 424 10.15 25.01 -29.90
CA ASN A 424 10.14 23.67 -29.34
C ASN A 424 10.13 22.64 -30.49
N THR A 425 11.26 21.95 -30.68
CA THR A 425 11.37 20.77 -31.54
C THR A 425 10.40 19.72 -31.04
N ALA A 426 9.42 19.37 -31.85
CA ALA A 426 8.41 18.35 -31.54
C ALA A 426 9.10 17.04 -31.16
N SER A 427 8.85 16.54 -29.93
CA SER A 427 9.35 15.23 -29.53
C SER A 427 8.61 14.14 -30.30
N LYS A 428 9.34 13.12 -30.67
CA LYS A 428 8.79 11.98 -31.38
C LYS A 428 8.33 10.93 -30.39
N GLN A 429 7.19 10.30 -30.67
CA GLN A 429 6.70 9.12 -29.95
C GLN A 429 6.69 7.93 -30.89
N TYR A 430 7.10 6.77 -30.38
CA TYR A 430 7.13 5.53 -31.13
C TYR A 430 6.25 4.49 -30.43
N GLN A 431 5.39 3.80 -31.16
CA GLN A 431 4.47 2.83 -30.63
C GLN A 431 4.84 1.42 -31.08
N CYS A 432 4.87 0.48 -30.15
CA CYS A 432 5.06 -0.93 -30.43
C CYS A 432 3.86 -1.48 -31.21
N ALA A 433 4.08 -2.06 -32.37
CA ALA A 433 3.03 -2.66 -33.20
C ALA A 433 2.40 -3.91 -32.56
N CYS A 434 3.12 -4.58 -31.63
CA CYS A 434 2.66 -5.82 -31.00
C CYS A 434 1.75 -5.58 -29.78
N CYS A 435 2.07 -4.60 -28.93
CA CYS A 435 1.34 -4.40 -27.64
C CYS A 435 0.94 -2.96 -27.38
N TRP A 436 1.18 -2.05 -28.33
CA TRP A 436 0.80 -0.63 -28.29
C TRP A 436 1.51 0.22 -27.24
N THR A 437 2.53 -0.33 -26.57
CA THR A 437 3.39 0.43 -25.64
C THR A 437 4.05 1.58 -26.38
N VAL A 438 4.02 2.78 -25.79
CA VAL A 438 4.58 4.00 -26.38
C VAL A 438 5.92 4.33 -25.73
N TYR A 439 6.94 4.53 -26.55
CA TYR A 439 8.20 5.18 -26.19
C TYR A 439 8.07 6.66 -26.47
N ASP A 440 8.27 7.51 -25.46
CA ASP A 440 8.20 8.97 -25.57
C ASP A 440 9.59 9.55 -25.33
N GLU A 441 10.18 10.17 -26.36
CA GLU A 441 11.54 10.73 -26.28
C GLU A 441 11.70 11.79 -25.18
N ASN A 442 10.63 12.53 -24.85
CA ASN A 442 10.69 13.51 -23.76
C ASN A 442 10.71 12.85 -22.38
N ARG A 443 10.01 11.73 -22.26
CA ARG A 443 9.92 10.99 -21.01
C ARG A 443 11.19 10.19 -20.74
N GLU A 444 11.70 9.54 -21.79
CA GLU A 444 12.88 8.67 -21.70
C GLU A 444 14.21 9.46 -21.76
N GLY A 445 14.16 10.73 -22.18
CA GLY A 445 15.35 11.61 -22.28
C GLY A 445 16.35 11.22 -23.38
N VAL A 446 16.03 10.21 -24.18
CA VAL A 446 16.90 9.69 -25.26
C VAL A 446 16.10 9.62 -26.56
N LYS A 447 16.73 9.99 -27.67
CA LYS A 447 16.10 9.85 -28.99
C LYS A 447 16.04 8.37 -29.38
N PHE A 448 14.85 7.87 -29.73
CA PHE A 448 14.62 6.47 -30.08
C PHE A 448 15.52 6.01 -31.25
N GLU A 449 15.70 6.86 -32.23
CA GLU A 449 16.53 6.54 -33.40
C GLU A 449 18.01 6.29 -33.03
N THR A 450 18.53 6.94 -31.97
CA THR A 450 19.93 6.79 -31.53
C THR A 450 20.19 5.53 -30.70
N LEU A 451 19.17 4.83 -30.26
CA LEU A 451 19.31 3.57 -29.53
C LEU A 451 19.84 2.49 -30.48
N ALA A 452 21.01 1.94 -30.19
CA ALA A 452 21.56 0.83 -30.95
C ALA A 452 20.71 -0.45 -30.81
N TYR A 453 20.08 -0.61 -29.67
CA TYR A 453 19.22 -1.75 -29.32
C TYR A 453 18.09 -1.28 -28.41
N TYR A 454 16.87 -1.80 -28.66
CA TYR A 454 15.72 -1.56 -27.81
C TYR A 454 14.73 -2.73 -27.93
N GLU A 455 14.26 -3.22 -26.80
CA GLU A 455 13.17 -4.18 -26.69
C GLU A 455 11.98 -3.56 -25.98
N CYS A 456 10.78 -3.89 -26.42
CA CYS A 456 9.56 -3.43 -25.78
C CYS A 456 9.47 -3.98 -24.34
N PRO A 457 9.38 -3.14 -23.32
CA PRO A 457 9.33 -3.60 -21.94
C PRO A 457 8.09 -4.42 -21.61
N THR A 458 7.05 -4.33 -22.43
CA THR A 458 5.78 -5.02 -22.20
C THR A 458 5.72 -6.39 -22.89
N CYS A 459 6.23 -6.53 -24.12
CA CYS A 459 6.08 -7.76 -24.90
C CYS A 459 7.39 -8.32 -25.46
N GLY A 460 8.53 -7.67 -25.24
CA GLY A 460 9.82 -8.12 -25.74
C GLY A 460 10.04 -7.91 -27.25
N ALA A 461 9.14 -7.17 -27.94
CA ALA A 461 9.29 -6.89 -29.37
C ALA A 461 10.53 -6.02 -29.63
N GLU A 462 11.27 -6.34 -30.68
CA GLU A 462 12.48 -5.62 -31.05
C GLU A 462 12.19 -4.20 -31.55
N LYS A 463 13.21 -3.33 -31.54
CA LYS A 463 13.14 -1.93 -32.00
C LYS A 463 12.45 -1.76 -33.36
N LYS A 464 12.64 -2.70 -34.31
CA LYS A 464 12.04 -2.66 -35.65
C LYS A 464 10.51 -2.73 -35.65
N GLU A 465 9.90 -3.24 -34.57
CA GLU A 465 8.45 -3.35 -34.41
C GLU A 465 7.81 -2.06 -33.88
N PHE A 466 8.59 -0.99 -33.73
CA PHE A 466 8.09 0.31 -33.31
C PHE A 466 7.86 1.25 -34.48
N GLN A 467 6.71 1.88 -34.50
CA GLN A 467 6.31 2.84 -35.54
C GLN A 467 6.19 4.23 -34.93
N LEU A 468 6.64 5.25 -35.68
CA LEU A 468 6.49 6.65 -35.31
C LEU A 468 4.99 6.98 -35.25
N VAL A 469 4.52 7.47 -34.09
CA VAL A 469 3.15 7.96 -33.95
C VAL A 469 3.08 9.37 -34.51
N SER A 470 2.62 9.48 -35.76
CA SER A 470 2.24 10.79 -36.30
C SER A 470 0.92 11.19 -35.65
N TYR A 471 0.90 12.27 -34.85
CA TYR A 471 -0.35 12.93 -34.47
C TYR A 471 -1.04 13.46 -35.73
N LEU A 472 -1.75 12.63 -36.43
CA LEU A 472 -2.84 13.10 -37.29
C LEU A 472 -3.94 13.58 -36.35
N GLY A 473 -4.16 14.87 -36.35
CA GLY A 473 -5.19 15.52 -35.57
C GLY A 473 -6.53 14.82 -35.73
N VAL A 474 -7.20 14.70 -34.61
CA VAL A 474 -8.64 14.43 -34.59
C VAL A 474 -9.31 15.54 -35.38
N LEU A 475 -9.64 15.28 -36.63
CA LEU A 475 -10.69 15.94 -37.37
C LEU A 475 -11.87 14.98 -37.45
N ASN A 476 -12.93 15.45 -36.89
CA ASN A 476 -14.35 15.08 -36.82
C ASN A 476 -14.80 14.40 -35.56
#